data_0a1e776837eda550c1541f5a0b3c5ef4
#
_entry.id   0a1e776837eda550c1541f5a0b3c5ef4
#
_cell.length_a   1.000
_cell.length_b   1.000
_cell.length_c   1.000
_cell.angle_alpha   90.00
_cell.angle_beta   90.00
_cell.angle_gamma   90.00
#
_symmetry.space_group_name_H-M   'P 1'
#
loop_
_entity.id
_entity.type
_entity.pdbx_description
1 polymer ?
#
loop_
_entity_poly.entity_id
_entity_poly.type
_entity_poly.pdbx_seq_one_letter_code
_entity_poly.pdbx_strand_id
1 'polypeptide(L)'
;MRGEACYQKLVDVCRALGVVTSEDPYPTWQTATVPVVVAPLFVLYDYAFRPAGTFTKEKALSVAASAGVVCTDKYFLHPDPYPTREDWCRARLAYTRNRLSCLNGVPNSARQSLATTL
;
A
#
# COMPACT_ATOMS: atom_id res chain seq x y z
N MET A 1 -15.83 -5.64 13.54
CA MET A 1 -15.24 -5.85 12.21
C MET A 1 -13.82 -5.34 12.25
N ARG A 2 -12.84 -6.11 11.79
CA ARG A 2 -11.40 -5.79 11.87
C ARG A 2 -10.70 -6.15 10.57
N GLY A 3 -9.48 -5.66 10.39
CA GLY A 3 -8.57 -6.07 9.34
C GLY A 3 -9.12 -5.91 7.93
N GLU A 4 -8.93 -6.92 7.12
CA GLU A 4 -9.37 -6.96 5.71
C GLU A 4 -10.87 -6.68 5.56
N ALA A 5 -11.71 -7.21 6.44
CA ALA A 5 -13.15 -6.97 6.39
C ALA A 5 -13.52 -5.49 6.64
N CYS A 6 -12.80 -4.82 7.53
CA CYS A 6 -12.96 -3.38 7.77
C CYS A 6 -12.48 -2.59 6.55
N TYR A 7 -11.35 -2.96 5.97
CA TYR A 7 -10.83 -2.36 4.75
C TYR A 7 -11.81 -2.48 3.59
N GLN A 8 -12.39 -3.67 3.35
CA GLN A 8 -13.37 -3.86 2.28
C GLN A 8 -14.60 -2.98 2.48
N LYS A 9 -15.08 -2.83 3.70
CA LYS A 9 -16.18 -1.92 3.99
C LYS A 9 -15.85 -0.46 3.67
N LEU A 10 -14.62 -0.02 3.93
CA LEU A 10 -14.16 1.31 3.53
C LEU A 10 -14.12 1.47 2.01
N VAL A 11 -13.68 0.44 1.29
CA VAL A 11 -13.72 0.39 -0.19
C VAL A 11 -15.17 0.56 -0.68
N ASP A 12 -16.12 -0.17 -0.10
CA ASP A 12 -17.54 -0.08 -0.49
C ASP A 12 -18.12 1.32 -0.23
N VAL A 13 -17.77 1.95 0.89
CA VAL A 13 -18.16 3.34 1.19
C VAL A 13 -17.55 4.30 0.17
N CYS A 14 -16.27 4.15 -0.17
CA CYS A 14 -15.61 4.95 -1.19
C CYS A 14 -16.32 4.84 -2.53
N ARG A 15 -16.64 3.61 -2.97
CA ARG A 15 -17.39 3.35 -4.20
C ARG A 15 -18.76 4.00 -4.21
N ALA A 16 -19.50 3.92 -3.11
CA ALA A 16 -20.80 4.56 -2.97
C ALA A 16 -20.72 6.09 -3.08
N LEU A 17 -19.58 6.68 -2.76
CA LEU A 17 -19.29 8.11 -2.90
C LEU A 17 -18.62 8.48 -4.23
N GLY A 18 -18.46 7.54 -5.17
CA GLY A 18 -17.81 7.77 -6.45
C GLY A 18 -16.29 7.93 -6.36
N VAL A 19 -15.67 7.49 -5.26
CA VAL A 19 -14.22 7.55 -5.07
C VAL A 19 -13.57 6.27 -5.55
N VAL A 20 -12.59 6.39 -6.43
CA VAL A 20 -11.81 5.26 -6.96
C VAL A 20 -10.78 4.84 -5.90
N THR A 21 -10.72 3.54 -5.64
CA THR A 21 -9.83 2.94 -4.65
C THR A 21 -8.76 2.06 -5.29
N SER A 22 -7.85 1.50 -4.49
CA SER A 22 -6.87 0.50 -4.95
C SER A 22 -7.49 -0.81 -5.43
N GLU A 23 -8.79 -1.05 -5.17
CA GLU A 23 -9.51 -2.25 -5.61
C GLU A 23 -10.24 -2.07 -6.94
N ASP A 24 -10.33 -0.83 -7.44
CA ASP A 24 -11.04 -0.48 -8.65
C ASP A 24 -10.10 -0.48 -9.87
N PRO A 25 -10.61 -0.56 -11.12
CA PRO A 25 -9.79 -0.34 -12.30
C PRO A 25 -9.08 1.00 -12.24
N TYR A 26 -7.79 1.02 -12.60
CA TYR A 26 -7.02 2.26 -12.60
C TYR A 26 -7.52 3.20 -13.69
N PRO A 27 -8.01 4.40 -13.33
CA PRO A 27 -8.51 5.35 -14.31
C PRO A 27 -7.37 5.96 -15.14
N THR A 28 -7.67 6.23 -16.40
CA THR A 28 -6.76 6.97 -17.28
C THR A 28 -7.24 8.41 -17.38
N TRP A 29 -6.37 9.32 -16.98
CA TRP A 29 -6.61 10.75 -17.15
C TRP A 29 -6.01 11.23 -18.47
N GLN A 30 -6.84 11.83 -19.31
CA GLN A 30 -6.40 12.43 -20.57
C GLN A 30 -5.83 13.82 -20.27
N THR A 31 -4.55 13.99 -20.54
CA THR A 31 -3.91 15.31 -20.52
C THR A 31 -3.73 15.84 -21.94
N ALA A 32 -3.30 17.08 -22.08
CA ALA A 32 -3.06 17.69 -23.40
C ALA A 32 -1.92 17.02 -24.18
N THR A 33 -1.03 16.31 -23.51
CA THR A 33 0.17 15.72 -24.11
C THR A 33 0.16 14.20 -24.14
N VAL A 34 -0.11 13.56 -23.01
CA VAL A 34 -0.09 12.09 -22.87
C VAL A 34 -1.17 11.63 -21.90
N PRO A 35 -1.75 10.43 -22.08
CA PRO A 35 -2.64 9.85 -21.09
C PRO A 35 -1.84 9.43 -19.84
N VAL A 36 -2.38 9.72 -18.67
CA VAL A 36 -1.79 9.37 -17.37
C VAL A 36 -2.67 8.34 -16.68
N VAL A 37 -2.10 7.21 -16.29
CA VAL A 37 -2.80 6.23 -15.46
C VAL A 37 -2.63 6.62 -14.00
N VAL A 38 -3.73 6.74 -13.28
CA VAL A 38 -3.75 7.00 -11.85
C VAL A 38 -3.96 5.67 -11.12
N ALA A 39 -2.95 5.22 -10.38
CA ALA A 39 -2.99 3.95 -9.65
C ALA A 39 -3.09 4.21 -8.14
N PRO A 40 -4.29 4.26 -7.54
CA PRO A 40 -4.42 4.29 -6.10
C PRO A 40 -3.85 3.01 -5.50
N LEU A 41 -3.01 3.14 -4.47
CA LEU A 41 -2.40 2.00 -3.81
C LEU A 41 -2.83 1.95 -2.35
N PHE A 42 -3.14 0.73 -1.88
CA PHE A 42 -3.19 0.42 -0.47
C PHE A 42 -2.02 -0.49 -0.13
N VAL A 43 -1.03 0.06 0.52
CA VAL A 43 0.17 -0.67 0.94
C VAL A 43 0.39 -0.49 2.44
N LEU A 44 0.95 -1.51 3.04
CA LEU A 44 1.34 -1.54 4.45
C LEU A 44 2.88 -1.64 4.51
N TYR A 45 3.43 -1.56 5.70
CA TYR A 45 4.87 -1.71 5.92
C TYR A 45 5.18 -2.98 6.72
N ASP A 46 6.33 -3.59 6.45
CA ASP A 46 6.78 -4.83 7.08
C ASP A 46 8.07 -4.66 7.90
N TYR A 47 8.53 -3.42 8.05
CA TYR A 47 9.81 -3.07 8.69
C TYR A 47 11.04 -3.64 7.97
N ALA A 48 10.93 -4.04 6.70
CA ALA A 48 12.08 -4.54 5.93
C ALA A 48 13.06 -3.43 5.57
N PHE A 49 12.57 -2.21 5.36
CA PHE A 49 13.40 -1.04 5.05
C PHE A 49 14.15 -0.54 6.30
N ARG A 50 15.30 -1.14 6.55
CA ARG A 50 16.20 -0.81 7.66
C ARG A 50 17.64 -0.69 7.14
N PRO A 51 18.50 0.12 7.80
CA PRO A 51 19.93 0.14 7.47
C PRO A 51 20.54 -1.26 7.58
N ALA A 52 21.22 -1.70 6.53
CA ALA A 52 21.85 -3.01 6.50
C ALA A 52 22.89 -3.16 7.64
N GLY A 53 22.83 -4.31 8.32
CA GLY A 53 23.81 -4.70 9.34
C GLY A 53 23.70 -4.01 10.71
N THR A 54 22.73 -3.11 10.90
CA THR A 54 22.70 -2.28 12.13
C THR A 54 21.73 -2.83 13.20
N PHE A 55 20.50 -3.21 12.82
CA PHE A 55 19.48 -3.60 13.78
C PHE A 55 18.60 -4.71 13.25
N THR A 56 18.23 -5.64 14.13
CA THR A 56 17.04 -6.48 13.91
C THR A 56 15.77 -5.62 14.02
N LYS A 57 14.65 -6.13 13.52
CA LYS A 57 13.34 -5.48 13.67
C LYS A 57 13.02 -5.19 15.14
N GLU A 58 13.22 -6.18 16.00
CA GLU A 58 12.95 -6.11 17.45
C GLU A 58 13.79 -5.02 18.11
N LYS A 59 15.06 -4.94 17.75
CA LYS A 59 15.96 -3.90 18.28
C LYS A 59 15.56 -2.51 17.82
N ALA A 60 15.21 -2.35 16.55
CA ALA A 60 14.75 -1.07 16.00
C ALA A 60 13.47 -0.59 16.70
N LEU A 61 12.49 -1.49 16.89
CA LEU A 61 11.24 -1.18 17.60
C LEU A 61 11.47 -0.86 19.08
N SER A 62 12.39 -1.56 19.73
CA SER A 62 12.77 -1.31 21.15
C SER A 62 13.40 0.08 21.29
N VAL A 63 14.32 0.45 20.41
CA VAL A 63 14.95 1.78 20.42
C VAL A 63 13.92 2.88 20.19
N ALA A 64 13.04 2.72 19.21
CA ALA A 64 11.97 3.67 18.93
C ALA A 64 11.04 3.84 20.14
N ALA A 65 10.61 2.73 20.76
CA ALA A 65 9.75 2.75 21.95
C ALA A 65 10.43 3.44 23.15
N SER A 66 11.73 3.21 23.35
CA SER A 66 12.51 3.88 24.40
C SER A 66 12.64 5.39 24.18
N ALA A 67 12.58 5.83 22.92
CA ALA A 67 12.56 7.26 22.53
C ALA A 67 11.11 7.84 22.53
N GLY A 68 10.12 7.10 22.98
CA GLY A 68 8.71 7.53 22.98
C GLY A 68 8.05 7.53 21.60
N VAL A 69 8.69 6.94 20.59
CA VAL A 69 8.17 6.85 19.22
C VAL A 69 7.45 5.51 19.06
N VAL A 70 6.12 5.56 18.96
CA VAL A 70 5.28 4.38 18.72
C VAL A 70 4.32 4.69 17.59
N CYS A 71 4.32 3.84 16.56
CA CYS A 71 3.36 3.95 15.48
C CYS A 71 1.96 3.54 15.98
N THR A 72 0.98 4.39 15.74
CA THR A 72 -0.42 4.17 16.13
C THR A 72 -1.02 2.92 15.48
N ASP A 73 -0.55 2.54 14.31
CA ASP A 73 -0.97 1.32 13.62
C ASP A 73 -0.76 0.05 14.46
N LYS A 74 0.19 0.09 15.40
CA LYS A 74 0.37 -1.00 16.37
C LYS A 74 -0.90 -1.30 17.16
N TYR A 75 -1.71 -0.29 17.42
CA TYR A 75 -2.91 -0.39 18.25
C TYR A 75 -4.20 -0.48 17.42
N PHE A 76 -4.24 0.18 16.27
CA PHE A 76 -5.48 0.35 15.50
C PHE A 76 -5.54 -0.51 14.26
N LEU A 77 -4.39 -0.90 13.69
CA LEU A 77 -4.36 -1.75 12.51
C LEU A 77 -4.33 -3.23 12.91
N HIS A 78 -5.46 -3.88 12.76
CA HIS A 78 -5.61 -5.32 13.01
C HIS A 78 -5.46 -6.08 11.70
N PRO A 79 -4.64 -7.15 11.65
CA PRO A 79 -4.34 -7.83 10.38
C PRO A 79 -5.35 -8.90 9.98
N ASP A 80 -6.42 -9.14 10.75
CA ASP A 80 -7.37 -10.23 10.46
C ASP A 80 -7.79 -10.31 8.98
N PRO A 81 -7.81 -11.46 8.33
CA PRO A 81 -7.56 -12.81 8.86
C PRO A 81 -6.08 -13.24 8.83
N TYR A 82 -5.15 -12.37 8.50
CA TYR A 82 -3.72 -12.70 8.43
C TYR A 82 -3.12 -12.88 9.83
N PRO A 83 -2.14 -13.79 10.01
CA PRO A 83 -1.49 -14.00 11.29
C PRO A 83 -0.77 -12.76 11.83
N THR A 84 -0.15 -11.98 10.94
CA THR A 84 0.59 -10.76 11.28
C THR A 84 0.29 -9.62 10.29
N ARG A 85 0.64 -8.39 10.67
CA ARG A 85 0.57 -7.24 9.76
C ARG A 85 1.53 -7.35 8.59
N GLU A 86 2.68 -7.97 8.82
CA GLU A 86 3.67 -8.25 7.80
C GLU A 86 3.16 -9.26 6.76
N ASP A 87 2.37 -10.25 7.18
CA ASP A 87 1.72 -11.19 6.26
C ASP A 87 0.69 -10.46 5.40
N TRP A 88 -0.11 -9.59 6.00
CA TRP A 88 -1.05 -8.75 5.25
C TRP A 88 -0.31 -7.81 4.30
N CYS A 89 0.79 -7.18 4.74
CA CYS A 89 1.64 -6.35 3.89
C CYS A 89 2.13 -7.13 2.67
N ARG A 90 2.66 -8.34 2.84
CA ARG A 90 3.14 -9.19 1.74
C ARG A 90 2.02 -9.52 0.76
N ALA A 91 0.83 -9.85 1.25
CA ALA A 91 -0.33 -10.12 0.40
C ALA A 91 -0.73 -8.87 -0.41
N ARG A 92 -0.76 -7.69 0.21
CA ARG A 92 -1.08 -6.43 -0.46
C ARG A 92 -0.03 -6.03 -1.49
N LEU A 93 1.25 -6.25 -1.20
CA LEU A 93 2.33 -6.01 -2.17
C LEU A 93 2.24 -6.95 -3.37
N ALA A 94 1.96 -8.24 -3.16
CA ALA A 94 1.75 -9.19 -4.26
C ALA A 94 0.56 -8.80 -5.13
N TYR A 95 -0.56 -8.44 -4.52
CA TYR A 95 -1.75 -7.94 -5.22
C TYR A 95 -1.44 -6.69 -6.05
N THR A 96 -0.79 -5.70 -5.46
CA THR A 96 -0.42 -4.45 -6.13
C THR A 96 0.53 -4.70 -7.30
N ARG A 97 1.56 -5.55 -7.13
CA ARG A 97 2.48 -5.94 -8.21
C ARG A 97 1.75 -6.57 -9.39
N ASN A 98 0.83 -7.49 -9.12
CA ASN A 98 0.04 -8.14 -10.17
C ASN A 98 -0.78 -7.11 -10.95
N ARG A 99 -1.42 -6.18 -10.28
CA ARG A 99 -2.21 -5.14 -10.94
C ARG A 99 -1.34 -4.18 -11.77
N LEU A 100 -0.20 -3.77 -11.24
CA LEU A 100 0.75 -2.90 -11.95
C LEU A 100 1.37 -3.61 -13.16
N SER A 101 1.62 -4.93 -13.08
CA SER A 101 2.16 -5.69 -14.21
C SER A 101 1.18 -5.75 -15.40
N CYS A 102 -0.12 -5.67 -15.15
CA CYS A 102 -1.14 -5.60 -16.20
C CYS A 102 -1.13 -4.28 -16.98
N LEU A 103 -0.41 -3.26 -16.49
CA LEU A 103 -0.20 -1.99 -17.21
C LEU A 103 0.90 -2.07 -18.29
N ASN A 104 1.41 -3.28 -18.59
CA ASN A 104 2.48 -3.48 -19.57
C ASN A 104 2.17 -3.05 -21.00
N GLY A 105 0.90 -2.77 -21.34
CA GLY A 105 0.47 -2.15 -22.60
C GLY A 105 0.46 -0.63 -22.60
N VAL A 106 0.76 0.03 -21.47
CA VAL A 106 0.78 1.49 -21.36
C VAL A 106 2.10 2.03 -21.92
N PRO A 107 2.10 3.08 -22.77
CA PRO A 107 3.32 3.68 -23.32
C PRO A 107 4.35 4.07 -22.26
N ASN A 108 5.64 3.97 -22.59
CA ASN A 108 6.77 4.22 -21.65
C ASN A 108 6.70 5.59 -20.93
N SER A 109 6.10 6.60 -21.55
CA SER A 109 5.92 7.94 -20.96
C SER A 109 5.05 7.92 -19.69
N ALA A 110 4.06 7.03 -19.61
CA ALA A 110 3.21 6.89 -18.43
C ALA A 110 3.88 6.03 -17.32
N ARG A 111 4.87 5.20 -17.68
CA ARG A 111 5.62 4.37 -16.71
C ARG A 111 6.58 5.18 -15.83
N GLN A 112 7.15 6.26 -16.36
CA GLN A 112 8.10 7.10 -15.60
C GLN A 112 7.43 7.84 -14.44
N SER A 113 6.16 8.23 -14.59
CA SER A 113 5.40 8.86 -13.50
C SER A 113 5.08 7.92 -12.33
N LEU A 114 5.01 6.60 -12.58
CA LEU A 114 4.77 5.59 -11.54
C LEU A 114 6.04 5.26 -10.73
N ALA A 115 7.22 5.41 -11.32
CA ALA A 115 8.49 5.09 -10.67
C ALA A 115 9.00 6.18 -9.71
N THR A 116 8.47 7.39 -9.79
CA THR A 116 8.94 8.55 -9.00
C THR A 116 8.18 8.75 -7.68
N THR A 117 7.15 7.94 -7.42
CA THR A 117 6.27 8.09 -6.24
C THR A 117 6.38 6.90 -5.26
N LEU A 118 7.39 6.06 -5.40
CA LEU A 118 7.69 4.94 -4.46
C LEU A 118 8.95 5.22 -3.67
#